data_5c6f0d0d0f3842a8d950467a0de9a16e
#
_entry.id   5c6f0d0d0f3842a8d950467a0de9a16e
#
_cell.length_a   1.000
_cell.length_b   1.000
_cell.length_c   1.000
_cell.angle_alpha   90.00
_cell.angle_beta   90.00
_cell.angle_gamma   90.00
#
_symmetry.space_group_name_H-M   'P 1'
#
loop_
_entity.id
_entity.type
_entity.pdbx_description
1 polymer ?
#
loop_
_entity_poly.entity_id
_entity_poly.type
_entity_poly.pdbx_seq_one_letter_code
_entity_poly.pdbx_strand_id
1 'polypeptide(L)'
;RIADKTIFNLLGPLTNPADAKRQCIGVYDPQWILPVAETLKNLGTIKAMVFHSKDGLDEISSVEKTFVAELENNKISEYEIDPKVFDIHQKDLNDLQISSPQESLQLIKATLQNEGFKSGEDITSLNSAAVIYVSDLVNSFEKSFEIAVDVIRSGSAKDKLKELATFSN
;
A
#
# COMPACT_ATOMS: atom_id res chain seq x y z
N ARG A 1 -7.72 24.31 -10.47
CA ARG A 1 -6.89 23.27 -9.80
C ARG A 1 -7.11 23.44 -8.31
N ILE A 2 -7.83 22.54 -7.65
CA ILE A 2 -7.92 22.51 -6.19
C ILE A 2 -6.59 21.94 -5.74
N ALA A 3 -5.67 22.82 -5.31
CA ALA A 3 -4.31 22.42 -4.88
C ALA A 3 -4.29 21.98 -3.41
N ASP A 4 -5.36 22.21 -2.65
CA ASP A 4 -5.42 21.93 -1.23
C ASP A 4 -6.03 20.55 -0.98
N LYS A 5 -5.37 19.76 -0.13
CA LYS A 5 -5.92 18.50 0.38
C LYS A 5 -7.12 18.81 1.28
N THR A 6 -8.26 18.24 0.97
CA THR A 6 -9.55 18.51 1.63
C THR A 6 -10.15 17.20 2.17
N ILE A 7 -11.25 17.33 2.92
CA ILE A 7 -12.04 16.18 3.39
C ILE A 7 -12.47 15.25 2.24
N PHE A 8 -12.65 15.78 1.03
CA PHE A 8 -13.00 14.96 -0.15
C PHE A 8 -11.93 13.93 -0.51
N ASN A 9 -10.66 14.16 -0.16
CA ASN A 9 -9.60 13.19 -0.36
C ASN A 9 -9.75 11.96 0.56
N LEU A 10 -10.46 12.10 1.68
CA LEU A 10 -10.74 11.02 2.63
C LEU A 10 -12.06 10.32 2.35
N LEU A 11 -13.02 10.99 1.71
CA LEU A 11 -14.35 10.43 1.48
C LEU A 11 -14.38 9.29 0.46
N GLY A 12 -13.51 9.33 -0.56
CA GLY A 12 -13.48 8.31 -1.62
C GLY A 12 -13.38 6.89 -1.08
N PRO A 13 -12.36 6.55 -0.27
CA PRO A 13 -12.23 5.22 0.34
C PRO A 13 -13.39 4.85 1.28
N LEU A 14 -13.96 5.84 1.98
CA LEU A 14 -15.03 5.63 2.97
C LEU A 14 -16.42 5.46 2.35
N THR A 15 -16.60 5.83 1.10
CA THR A 15 -17.88 5.78 0.38
C THR A 15 -17.85 4.79 -0.79
N ASN A 16 -16.98 3.80 -0.76
CA ASN A 16 -16.84 2.81 -1.82
C ASN A 16 -18.15 2.02 -2.01
N PRO A 17 -18.81 2.10 -3.19
CA PRO A 17 -20.08 1.43 -3.44
C PRO A 17 -19.98 -0.09 -3.45
N ALA A 18 -18.76 -0.65 -3.56
CA ALA A 18 -18.53 -2.09 -3.47
C ALA A 18 -18.67 -2.66 -2.05
N ASP A 19 -18.87 -1.79 -1.03
CA ASP A 19 -18.99 -2.18 0.39
C ASP A 19 -17.83 -3.09 0.85
N ALA A 20 -16.61 -2.74 0.46
CA ALA A 20 -15.42 -3.52 0.77
C ALA A 20 -15.25 -3.63 2.29
N LYS A 21 -15.27 -4.87 2.81
CA LYS A 21 -15.15 -5.15 4.25
C LYS A 21 -13.70 -5.28 4.72
N ARG A 22 -12.75 -5.23 3.80
CA ARG A 22 -11.31 -5.33 4.05
C ARG A 22 -10.61 -4.26 3.22
N GLN A 23 -9.84 -3.39 3.87
CA GLN A 23 -9.31 -2.20 3.20
C GLN A 23 -7.91 -1.83 3.71
N CYS A 24 -7.07 -1.37 2.77
CA CYS A 24 -5.83 -0.63 3.08
C CYS A 24 -6.03 0.80 2.60
N ILE A 25 -5.78 1.77 3.47
CA ILE A 25 -6.00 3.20 3.17
C ILE A 25 -4.77 3.98 3.61
N GLY A 26 -4.09 4.60 2.65
CA GLY A 26 -3.10 5.62 2.93
C GLY A 26 -3.77 6.98 3.15
N VAL A 27 -3.28 7.73 4.12
CA VAL A 27 -3.76 9.09 4.41
C VAL A 27 -2.61 10.09 4.26
N TYR A 28 -2.92 11.26 3.75
CA TYR A 28 -1.92 12.29 3.44
C TYR A 28 -1.36 13.04 4.65
N ASP A 29 -1.93 12.84 5.84
CA ASP A 29 -1.52 13.49 7.07
C ASP A 29 -1.77 12.52 8.23
N PRO A 30 -0.80 12.32 9.16
CA PRO A 30 -0.90 11.34 10.23
C PRO A 30 -2.07 11.59 11.19
N GLN A 31 -2.56 12.83 11.30
CA GLN A 31 -3.74 13.13 12.14
C GLN A 31 -5.01 12.38 11.70
N TRP A 32 -5.05 11.90 10.44
CA TRP A 32 -6.20 11.19 9.88
C TRP A 32 -6.16 9.68 10.07
N ILE A 33 -5.06 9.11 10.53
CA ILE A 33 -4.92 7.66 10.69
C ILE A 33 -6.01 7.10 11.59
N LEU A 34 -6.06 7.57 12.84
CA LEU A 34 -7.03 7.10 13.82
C LEU A 34 -8.48 7.46 13.48
N PRO A 35 -8.83 8.71 13.10
CA PRO A 35 -10.20 9.07 12.70
C PRO A 35 -10.75 8.24 11.54
N VAL A 36 -9.91 7.90 10.54
CA VAL A 36 -10.32 7.06 9.42
C VAL A 36 -10.53 5.61 9.88
N ALA A 37 -9.65 5.06 10.71
CA ALA A 37 -9.82 3.71 11.27
C ALA A 37 -11.09 3.59 12.11
N GLU A 38 -11.41 4.59 12.95
CA GLU A 38 -12.65 4.65 13.72
C GLU A 38 -13.89 4.74 12.81
N THR A 39 -13.80 5.51 11.75
CA THR A 39 -14.89 5.61 10.76
C THR A 39 -15.13 4.28 10.08
N LEU A 40 -14.09 3.58 9.63
CA LEU A 40 -14.18 2.26 9.03
C LEU A 40 -14.81 1.24 9.99
N LYS A 41 -14.43 1.28 11.27
CA LYS A 41 -15.03 0.46 12.30
C LYS A 41 -16.54 0.71 12.42
N ASN A 42 -16.96 1.97 12.43
CA ASN A 42 -18.37 2.35 12.53
C ASN A 42 -19.17 1.98 11.27
N LEU A 43 -18.51 1.92 10.10
CA LEU A 43 -19.09 1.45 8.83
C LEU A 43 -19.15 -0.09 8.73
N GLY A 44 -18.67 -0.82 9.74
CA GLY A 44 -18.73 -2.29 9.76
C GLY A 44 -17.65 -2.96 8.92
N THR A 45 -16.52 -2.29 8.72
CA THR A 45 -15.31 -2.90 8.15
C THR A 45 -14.78 -3.99 9.10
N ILE A 46 -14.41 -5.14 8.55
CA ILE A 46 -13.96 -6.30 9.33
C ILE A 46 -12.48 -6.18 9.68
N LYS A 47 -11.66 -5.82 8.70
CA LYS A 47 -10.22 -5.63 8.88
C LYS A 47 -9.74 -4.50 7.98
N ALA A 48 -8.91 -3.61 8.53
CA ALA A 48 -8.31 -2.54 7.76
C ALA A 48 -6.95 -2.14 8.34
N MET A 49 -6.11 -1.62 7.46
CA MET A 49 -4.90 -0.88 7.83
C MET A 49 -5.02 0.55 7.28
N VAL A 50 -4.89 1.53 8.16
CA VAL A 50 -4.81 2.94 7.80
C VAL A 50 -3.42 3.43 8.13
N PHE A 51 -2.73 4.05 7.19
CA PHE A 51 -1.32 4.36 7.38
C PHE A 51 -0.87 5.69 6.75
N HIS A 52 0.25 6.19 7.27
CA HIS A 52 0.99 7.35 6.77
C HIS A 52 2.47 7.19 7.16
N SER A 53 3.38 7.41 6.24
CA SER A 53 4.79 7.25 6.53
C SER A 53 5.46 8.55 7.01
N LYS A 54 6.58 8.43 7.72
CA LYS A 54 7.32 9.57 8.28
C LYS A 54 7.94 10.48 7.22
N ASP A 55 8.16 9.97 6.00
CA ASP A 55 8.62 10.75 4.85
C ASP A 55 7.48 11.44 4.06
N GLY A 56 6.24 11.31 4.54
CA GLY A 56 5.08 12.02 4.02
C GLY A 56 4.29 11.28 2.96
N LEU A 57 4.63 10.01 2.67
CA LEU A 57 3.85 9.19 1.75
C LEU A 57 2.54 8.70 2.41
N ASP A 58 1.50 8.65 1.62
CA ASP A 58 0.26 7.94 1.90
C ASP A 58 0.35 6.45 1.51
N GLU A 59 1.55 5.87 1.69
CA GLU A 59 1.91 4.48 1.44
C GLU A 59 2.84 3.96 2.53
N ILE A 60 3.05 2.64 2.58
CA ILE A 60 4.09 2.04 3.43
C ILE A 60 5.44 2.28 2.75
N SER A 61 6.27 3.11 3.39
CA SER A 61 7.56 3.54 2.83
C SER A 61 8.61 2.43 2.88
N SER A 62 9.46 2.40 1.85
CA SER A 62 10.69 1.60 1.83
C SER A 62 11.91 2.31 2.45
N VAL A 63 11.75 3.56 2.88
CA VAL A 63 12.84 4.41 3.42
C VAL A 63 12.65 4.68 4.91
N GLU A 64 11.46 5.15 5.27
CA GLU A 64 11.14 5.58 6.63
C GLU A 64 10.07 4.69 7.27
N LYS A 65 9.97 4.78 8.59
CA LYS A 65 8.89 4.09 9.32
C LYS A 65 7.53 4.63 8.93
N THR A 66 6.55 3.76 8.94
CA THR A 66 5.15 4.07 8.62
C THR A 66 4.29 3.86 9.86
N PHE A 67 3.54 4.87 10.26
CA PHE A 67 2.52 4.77 11.32
C PHE A 67 1.30 4.02 10.78
N VAL A 68 0.76 3.12 11.58
CA VAL A 68 -0.39 2.29 11.22
C VAL A 68 -1.41 2.29 12.35
N ALA A 69 -2.69 2.46 12.00
CA ALA A 69 -3.82 2.03 12.82
C ALA A 69 -4.47 0.82 12.14
N GLU A 70 -4.43 -0.31 12.81
CA GLU A 70 -5.04 -1.55 12.34
C GLU A 70 -6.37 -1.79 13.05
N LEU A 71 -7.42 -1.95 12.26
CA LEU A 71 -8.72 -2.42 12.70
C LEU A 71 -8.81 -3.93 12.47
N GLU A 72 -8.96 -4.68 13.55
CA GLU A 72 -9.25 -6.11 13.50
C GLU A 72 -10.12 -6.52 14.69
N ASN A 73 -11.08 -7.42 14.47
CA ASN A 73 -11.99 -7.91 15.54
C ASN A 73 -12.66 -6.78 16.33
N ASN A 74 -13.07 -5.71 15.65
CA ASN A 74 -13.70 -4.51 16.21
C ASN A 74 -12.81 -3.74 17.23
N LYS A 75 -11.50 -3.96 17.18
CA LYS A 75 -10.50 -3.24 17.97
C LYS A 75 -9.54 -2.52 17.05
N ILE A 76 -9.05 -1.37 17.50
CA ILE A 76 -8.01 -0.61 16.79
C ILE A 76 -6.74 -0.70 17.62
N SER A 77 -5.64 -1.05 16.98
CA SER A 77 -4.29 -1.03 17.53
C SER A 77 -3.39 -0.14 16.68
N GLU A 78 -2.48 0.57 17.33
CA GLU A 78 -1.53 1.46 16.65
C GLU A 78 -0.11 0.92 16.81
N TYR A 79 0.67 0.96 15.72
CA TYR A 79 2.06 0.54 15.70
C TYR A 79 2.82 1.18 14.53
N GLU A 80 4.12 0.90 14.44
CA GLU A 80 4.96 1.31 13.31
C GLU A 80 5.43 0.10 12.52
N ILE A 81 5.46 0.22 11.18
CA ILE A 81 6.18 -0.68 10.29
C ILE A 81 7.53 -0.05 10.00
N ASP A 82 8.62 -0.78 10.29
CA ASP A 82 9.98 -0.37 9.98
C ASP A 82 10.48 -1.21 8.78
N PRO A 83 10.82 -0.60 7.63
CA PRO A 83 11.28 -1.34 6.45
C PRO A 83 12.55 -2.17 6.73
N LYS A 84 13.36 -1.78 7.70
CA LYS A 84 14.58 -2.49 8.07
C LYS A 84 14.32 -3.91 8.62
N VAL A 85 13.14 -4.16 9.18
CA VAL A 85 12.73 -5.50 9.63
C VAL A 85 12.64 -6.48 8.45
N PHE A 86 12.42 -5.96 7.23
CA PHE A 86 12.33 -6.71 5.97
C PHE A 86 13.63 -6.67 5.16
N ASP A 87 14.75 -6.33 5.79
CA ASP A 87 16.06 -6.17 5.13
C ASP A 87 16.05 -5.12 3.98
N ILE A 88 15.19 -4.11 4.12
CA ILE A 88 15.10 -2.98 3.19
C ILE A 88 15.90 -1.81 3.77
N HIS A 89 16.88 -1.33 3.02
CA HIS A 89 17.82 -0.29 3.42
C HIS A 89 17.92 0.83 2.40
N GLN A 90 16.80 1.22 1.79
CA GLN A 90 16.75 2.36 0.87
C GLN A 90 17.11 3.65 1.61
N LYS A 91 17.80 4.56 0.92
CA LYS A 91 18.24 5.83 1.52
C LYS A 91 17.30 6.99 1.25
N ASP A 92 16.65 6.95 0.11
CA ASP A 92 15.71 7.95 -0.35
C ASP A 92 14.76 7.36 -1.42
N LEU A 93 13.82 8.18 -1.86
CA LEU A 93 12.80 7.81 -2.87
C LEU A 93 13.14 8.37 -4.27
N ASN A 94 14.39 8.81 -4.52
CA ASN A 94 14.74 9.47 -5.77
C ASN A 94 14.50 8.59 -6.99
N ASP A 95 14.77 7.29 -6.88
CA ASP A 95 14.56 6.32 -7.96
C ASP A 95 13.08 6.12 -8.30
N LEU A 96 12.16 6.52 -7.41
CA LEU A 96 10.72 6.39 -7.60
C LEU A 96 10.07 7.66 -8.15
N GLN A 97 10.83 8.76 -8.25
CA GLN A 97 10.32 10.01 -8.79
C GLN A 97 10.15 9.92 -10.30
N ILE A 98 8.99 10.32 -10.79
CA ILE A 98 8.63 10.30 -12.20
C ILE A 98 8.15 11.68 -12.63
N SER A 99 8.44 12.05 -13.88
CA SER A 99 8.04 13.32 -14.47
C SER A 99 7.05 13.16 -15.64
N SER A 100 6.81 11.92 -16.10
CA SER A 100 5.93 11.66 -17.23
C SER A 100 5.19 10.32 -17.11
N PRO A 101 4.02 10.16 -17.76
CA PRO A 101 3.31 8.88 -17.84
C PRO A 101 4.16 7.75 -18.46
N GLN A 102 5.06 8.09 -19.41
CA GLN A 102 5.95 7.15 -20.05
C GLN A 102 6.99 6.59 -19.08
N GLU A 103 7.59 7.45 -18.25
CA GLU A 103 8.50 7.04 -17.17
C GLU A 103 7.78 6.17 -16.15
N SER A 104 6.56 6.54 -15.74
CA SER A 104 5.72 5.73 -14.86
C SER A 104 5.51 4.32 -15.41
N LEU A 105 5.15 4.20 -16.70
CA LEU A 105 4.94 2.90 -17.33
C LEU A 105 6.22 2.06 -17.38
N GLN A 106 7.37 2.68 -17.66
CA GLN A 106 8.66 1.99 -17.66
C GLN A 106 9.01 1.47 -16.26
N LEU A 107 8.82 2.29 -15.25
CA LEU A 107 9.10 1.95 -13.86
C LEU A 107 8.20 0.81 -13.37
N ILE A 108 6.90 0.86 -13.66
CA ILE A 108 5.96 -0.24 -13.34
C ILE A 108 6.40 -1.54 -14.04
N LYS A 109 6.77 -1.48 -15.32
CA LYS A 109 7.24 -2.65 -16.06
C LYS A 109 8.53 -3.22 -15.47
N ALA A 110 9.52 -2.38 -15.17
CA ALA A 110 10.78 -2.80 -14.57
C ALA A 110 10.56 -3.49 -13.22
N THR A 111 9.70 -2.93 -12.37
CA THR A 111 9.32 -3.52 -11.09
C THR A 111 8.68 -4.90 -11.26
N LEU A 112 7.68 -5.03 -12.13
CA LEU A 112 6.92 -6.29 -12.29
C LEU A 112 7.63 -7.34 -13.16
N GLN A 113 8.70 -6.96 -13.86
CA GLN A 113 9.48 -7.88 -14.70
C GLN A 113 10.70 -8.47 -13.98
N ASN A 114 10.94 -8.07 -12.72
CA ASN A 114 12.13 -8.46 -11.98
C ASN A 114 13.43 -8.08 -12.74
N GLU A 115 13.45 -6.87 -13.29
CA GLU A 115 14.59 -6.34 -14.05
C GLU A 115 15.63 -5.63 -13.16
N GLY A 116 15.60 -5.92 -11.84
CA GLY A 116 16.56 -5.39 -10.86
C GLY A 116 16.27 -3.97 -10.38
N PHE A 117 15.04 -3.49 -10.55
CA PHE A 117 14.62 -2.20 -10.00
C PHE A 117 14.22 -2.35 -8.52
N LYS A 118 15.24 -2.43 -7.66
CA LYS A 118 15.09 -2.78 -6.23
C LYS A 118 14.17 -1.83 -5.46
N SER A 119 14.27 -0.51 -5.67
CA SER A 119 13.42 0.48 -4.99
C SER A 119 11.93 0.27 -5.31
N GLY A 120 11.60 -0.03 -6.56
CA GLY A 120 10.23 -0.35 -6.99
C GLY A 120 9.74 -1.68 -6.42
N GLU A 121 10.59 -2.72 -6.41
CA GLU A 121 10.26 -4.01 -5.82
C GLU A 121 9.98 -3.89 -4.32
N ASP A 122 10.81 -3.15 -3.57
CA ASP A 122 10.70 -3.00 -2.13
C ASP A 122 9.40 -2.30 -1.72
N ILE A 123 9.11 -1.13 -2.30
CA ILE A 123 7.89 -0.39 -1.95
C ILE A 123 6.63 -1.13 -2.40
N THR A 124 6.67 -1.75 -3.59
CA THR A 124 5.53 -2.53 -4.10
C THR A 124 5.28 -3.76 -3.24
N SER A 125 6.34 -4.45 -2.78
CA SER A 125 6.20 -5.61 -1.91
C SER A 125 5.61 -5.24 -0.55
N LEU A 126 6.05 -4.13 0.08
CA LEU A 126 5.52 -3.66 1.36
C LEU A 126 4.01 -3.32 1.27
N ASN A 127 3.62 -2.58 0.24
CA ASN A 127 2.22 -2.19 0.07
C ASN A 127 1.33 -3.36 -0.37
N SER A 128 1.85 -4.29 -1.19
CA SER A 128 1.16 -5.54 -1.51
C SER A 128 1.01 -6.44 -0.29
N ALA A 129 2.01 -6.47 0.60
CA ALA A 129 1.94 -7.22 1.85
C ALA A 129 0.77 -6.76 2.73
N ALA A 130 0.51 -5.44 2.80
CA ALA A 130 -0.64 -4.92 3.54
C ALA A 130 -1.97 -5.46 2.99
N VAL A 131 -2.13 -5.49 1.66
CA VAL A 131 -3.33 -6.00 1.01
C VAL A 131 -3.49 -7.51 1.26
N ILE A 132 -2.41 -8.29 1.13
CA ILE A 132 -2.41 -9.73 1.39
C ILE A 132 -2.76 -10.02 2.85
N TYR A 133 -2.18 -9.28 3.79
CA TYR A 133 -2.44 -9.41 5.21
C TYR A 133 -3.89 -9.08 5.59
N VAL A 134 -4.41 -7.96 5.08
CA VAL A 134 -5.79 -7.54 5.33
C VAL A 134 -6.81 -8.52 4.72
N SER A 135 -6.44 -9.23 3.65
CA SER A 135 -7.29 -10.26 3.02
C SER A 135 -7.44 -11.54 3.85
N ASP A 136 -6.65 -11.73 4.92
CA ASP A 136 -6.55 -12.94 5.75
C ASP A 136 -6.09 -14.21 4.97
N LEU A 137 -5.40 -14.04 3.85
CA LEU A 137 -4.75 -15.17 3.17
C LEU A 137 -3.65 -15.79 4.04
N VAL A 138 -3.01 -14.97 4.86
CA VAL A 138 -2.04 -15.36 5.88
C VAL A 138 -2.22 -14.50 7.13
N ASN A 139 -1.67 -14.96 8.25
CA ASN A 139 -1.90 -14.41 9.58
C ASN A 139 -0.76 -13.53 10.12
N SER A 140 0.22 -13.17 9.29
CA SER A 140 1.27 -12.22 9.67
C SER A 140 1.68 -11.33 8.49
N PHE A 141 2.10 -10.11 8.80
CA PHE A 141 2.56 -9.14 7.80
C PHE A 141 3.86 -9.61 7.14
N GLU A 142 4.79 -10.21 7.92
CA GLU A 142 6.05 -10.76 7.41
C GLU A 142 5.81 -11.85 6.36
N LYS A 143 4.87 -12.77 6.65
CA LYS A 143 4.48 -13.82 5.70
C LYS A 143 3.86 -13.24 4.43
N SER A 144 3.06 -12.17 4.58
CA SER A 144 2.46 -11.45 3.46
C SER A 144 3.53 -10.79 2.59
N PHE A 145 4.57 -10.24 3.22
CA PHE A 145 5.71 -9.65 2.51
C PHE A 145 6.49 -10.70 1.71
N GLU A 146 6.79 -11.86 2.29
CA GLU A 146 7.42 -12.98 1.58
C GLU A 146 6.63 -13.36 0.32
N ILE A 147 5.31 -13.50 0.44
CA ILE A 147 4.42 -13.82 -0.70
C ILE A 147 4.48 -12.71 -1.76
N ALA A 148 4.42 -11.43 -1.36
CA ALA A 148 4.48 -10.32 -2.29
C ALA A 148 5.79 -10.31 -3.09
N VAL A 149 6.92 -10.53 -2.42
CA VAL A 149 8.23 -10.67 -3.06
C VAL A 149 8.25 -11.82 -4.06
N ASP A 150 7.74 -12.99 -3.68
CA ASP A 150 7.71 -14.17 -4.53
C ASP A 150 6.83 -13.96 -5.77
N VAL A 151 5.67 -13.30 -5.63
CA VAL A 151 4.77 -12.98 -6.74
C VAL A 151 5.42 -12.03 -7.76
N ILE A 152 6.17 -11.04 -7.29
CA ILE A 152 6.93 -10.13 -8.17
C ILE A 152 8.05 -10.90 -8.87
N ARG A 153 8.87 -11.63 -8.11
CA ARG A 153 10.05 -12.35 -8.63
C ARG A 153 9.70 -13.50 -9.58
N SER A 154 8.57 -14.16 -9.38
CA SER A 154 8.09 -15.20 -10.29
C SER A 154 7.54 -14.68 -11.62
N GLY A 155 7.28 -13.36 -11.73
CA GLY A 155 6.65 -12.74 -12.88
C GLY A 155 5.13 -12.90 -12.91
N SER A 156 4.51 -13.50 -11.90
CA SER A 156 3.05 -13.71 -11.83
C SER A 156 2.29 -12.38 -11.83
N ALA A 157 2.83 -11.34 -11.19
CA ALA A 157 2.24 -9.99 -11.19
C ALA A 157 2.24 -9.38 -12.61
N LYS A 158 3.34 -9.56 -13.37
CA LYS A 158 3.43 -9.14 -14.77
C LYS A 158 2.39 -9.82 -15.65
N ASP A 159 2.20 -11.12 -15.47
CA ASP A 159 1.24 -11.87 -16.27
C ASP A 159 -0.19 -11.43 -15.94
N LYS A 160 -0.49 -11.13 -14.68
CA LYS A 160 -1.78 -10.57 -14.26
C LYS A 160 -2.04 -9.19 -14.87
N LEU A 161 -1.03 -8.33 -14.99
CA LEU A 161 -1.14 -7.05 -15.68
C LEU A 161 -1.49 -7.23 -17.17
N LYS A 162 -0.88 -8.22 -17.84
CA LYS A 162 -1.22 -8.53 -19.24
C LYS A 162 -2.65 -9.03 -19.40
N GLU A 163 -3.11 -9.91 -18.50
CA GLU A 163 -4.50 -10.37 -18.49
C GLU A 163 -5.47 -9.19 -18.36
N LEU A 164 -5.21 -8.27 -17.42
CA LEU A 164 -6.03 -7.08 -17.22
C LEU A 164 -6.07 -6.20 -18.48
N ALA A 165 -4.91 -5.96 -19.09
CA ALA A 165 -4.82 -5.17 -20.33
C ALA A 165 -5.59 -5.82 -21.49
N THR A 166 -5.60 -7.16 -21.56
CA THR A 166 -6.34 -7.90 -22.60
C THR A 166 -7.85 -7.87 -22.36
N PHE A 167 -8.26 -7.90 -21.08
CA PHE A 167 -9.68 -7.86 -20.71
C PHE A 167 -10.32 -6.49 -20.95
N SER A 168 -9.53 -5.41 -20.84
CA SER A 168 -10.00 -4.02 -20.98
C SER A 168 -9.96 -3.47 -22.41
N ASN A 169 -9.47 -4.22 -23.40
CA ASN A 169 -9.50 -3.92 -24.84
C ASN A 169 -10.58 -4.73 -25.55
#